data_8cf9e63239c4a861adf804326ee19b98
#
_entry.id   8cf9e63239c4a861adf804326ee19b98
#
_cell.length_a   1.000
_cell.length_b   1.000
_cell.length_c   1.000
_cell.angle_alpha   90.00
_cell.angle_beta   90.00
_cell.angle_gamma   90.00
#
_symmetry.space_group_name_H-M   'P 1'
#
loop_
_entity.id
_entity.type
_entity.pdbx_description
1 polymer ?
#
loop_
_entity_poly.entity_id
_entity_poly.type
_entity_poly.pdbx_seq_one_letter_code
_entity_poly.pdbx_strand_id
1 'polypeptide(L)'
;MFNEALQFLLKTIVDLFVLAALARFFLQYFRAPFRNPLSEFVVGLTDFAVKPLRRVIPGLRGLDLASLVFAWGLESLLVLVLLSLQGYPVWTAGPHILPIVILLGFINLLKYSIYLLIAAVFVQAILSWVTPYSPISSVLDSLTGPFMRPLRKLLPTVGRVDLSPLVLFVICQIILMLPIGWLEAMALKMV
;
A
#
# COMPACT_ATOMS: atom_id res chain seq x y z
N MET A 1 -6.29 -27.47 -4.09
CA MET A 1 -7.39 -26.75 -4.77
C MET A 1 -8.28 -25.94 -3.81
N PHE A 2 -9.03 -26.56 -2.85
CA PHE A 2 -9.88 -25.78 -1.93
C PHE A 2 -9.08 -24.82 -1.05
N ASN A 3 -7.97 -25.27 -0.47
CA ASN A 3 -7.10 -24.44 0.36
C ASN A 3 -6.47 -23.27 -0.42
N GLU A 4 -6.06 -23.46 -1.65
CA GLU A 4 -5.52 -22.41 -2.52
C GLU A 4 -6.59 -21.37 -2.87
N ALA A 5 -7.81 -21.81 -3.18
CA ALA A 5 -8.92 -20.91 -3.43
C ALA A 5 -9.28 -20.08 -2.17
N LEU A 6 -9.27 -20.71 -1.00
CA LEU A 6 -9.49 -20.02 0.26
C LEU A 6 -8.39 -18.99 0.55
N GLN A 7 -7.12 -19.35 0.37
CA GLN A 7 -6.00 -18.43 0.53
C GLN A 7 -6.09 -17.25 -0.44
N PHE A 8 -6.44 -17.51 -1.70
CA PHE A 8 -6.64 -16.46 -2.70
C PHE A 8 -7.75 -15.48 -2.31
N LEU A 9 -8.91 -15.99 -1.88
CA LEU A 9 -10.03 -15.15 -1.46
C LEU A 9 -9.69 -14.31 -0.22
N LEU A 10 -9.12 -14.93 0.81
CA LEU A 10 -8.69 -14.23 2.02
C LEU A 10 -7.69 -13.13 1.69
N LYS A 11 -6.67 -13.46 0.89
CA LYS A 11 -5.67 -12.48 0.48
C LYS A 11 -6.31 -11.33 -0.30
N THR A 12 -7.13 -11.61 -1.29
CA THR A 12 -7.76 -10.58 -2.13
C THR A 12 -8.62 -9.61 -1.31
N ILE A 13 -9.41 -10.13 -0.35
CA ILE A 13 -10.26 -9.30 0.51
C ILE A 13 -9.40 -8.43 1.45
N VAL A 14 -8.41 -9.02 2.11
CA VAL A 14 -7.54 -8.29 3.04
C VAL A 14 -6.70 -7.25 2.29
N ASP A 15 -6.11 -7.60 1.15
CA ASP A 15 -5.33 -6.68 0.31
C ASP A 15 -6.14 -5.44 -0.09
N LEU A 16 -7.43 -5.61 -0.39
CA LEU A 16 -8.32 -4.48 -0.70
C LEU A 16 -8.44 -3.51 0.48
N PHE A 17 -8.65 -4.03 1.69
CA PHE A 17 -8.74 -3.19 2.90
C PHE A 17 -7.40 -2.54 3.25
N VAL A 18 -6.30 -3.26 3.09
CA VAL A 18 -4.95 -2.74 3.30
C VAL A 18 -4.63 -1.60 2.32
N LEU A 19 -4.91 -1.80 1.03
CA LEU A 19 -4.72 -0.75 0.01
C LEU A 19 -5.61 0.47 0.29
N ALA A 20 -6.85 0.28 0.72
CA ALA A 20 -7.74 1.38 1.08
C ALA A 20 -7.22 2.13 2.33
N ALA A 21 -6.76 1.42 3.37
CA ALA A 21 -6.22 2.04 4.57
C ALA A 21 -4.90 2.80 4.28
N LEU A 22 -4.03 2.24 3.43
CA LEU A 22 -2.82 2.91 2.95
C LEU A 22 -3.14 4.14 2.09
N ALA A 23 -4.12 4.03 1.18
CA ALA A 23 -4.57 5.17 0.40
C ALA A 23 -5.07 6.30 1.32
N ARG A 24 -5.90 5.97 2.34
CA ARG A 24 -6.36 6.93 3.34
C ARG A 24 -5.20 7.60 4.08
N PHE A 25 -4.21 6.82 4.52
CA PHE A 25 -3.01 7.34 5.17
C PHE A 25 -2.25 8.30 4.25
N PHE A 26 -1.96 7.91 3.01
CA PHE A 26 -1.19 8.75 2.08
C PHE A 26 -1.96 9.98 1.61
N LEU A 27 -3.28 9.89 1.42
CA LEU A 27 -4.13 11.04 1.12
C LEU A 27 -4.01 12.10 2.22
N GLN A 28 -4.01 11.70 3.48
CA GLN A 28 -3.83 12.61 4.60
C GLN A 28 -2.39 13.12 4.69
N TYR A 29 -1.40 12.25 4.53
CA TYR A 29 0.03 12.60 4.58
C TYR A 29 0.40 13.66 3.54
N PHE A 30 -0.03 13.48 2.29
CA PHE A 30 0.24 14.41 1.19
C PHE A 30 -0.77 15.56 1.10
N ARG A 31 -1.67 15.68 2.07
CA ARG A 31 -2.71 16.72 2.12
C ARG A 31 -3.54 16.79 0.84
N ALA A 32 -3.87 15.65 0.28
CA ALA A 32 -4.71 15.56 -0.91
C ALA A 32 -6.12 16.10 -0.61
N PRO A 33 -6.82 16.66 -1.60
CA PRO A 33 -8.18 17.13 -1.40
C PRO A 33 -9.12 15.95 -1.07
N PHE A 34 -9.80 16.01 0.09
CA PHE A 34 -10.68 14.93 0.56
C PHE A 34 -12.10 14.96 -0.05
N ARG A 35 -12.50 16.06 -0.68
CA ARG A 35 -13.83 16.21 -1.29
C ARG A 35 -13.84 15.68 -2.72
N ASN A 36 -13.75 14.37 -2.87
CA ASN A 36 -13.81 13.69 -4.16
C ASN A 36 -14.27 12.23 -3.97
N PRO A 37 -14.85 11.59 -5.02
CA PRO A 37 -15.41 10.24 -4.92
C PRO A 37 -14.41 9.17 -4.46
N LEU A 38 -13.14 9.28 -4.84
CA LEU A 38 -12.10 8.33 -4.45
C LEU A 38 -11.85 8.39 -2.93
N SER A 39 -11.69 9.60 -2.38
CA SER A 39 -11.49 9.77 -0.94
C SER A 39 -12.71 9.33 -0.14
N GLU A 40 -13.92 9.63 -0.60
CA GLU A 40 -15.16 9.20 0.04
C GLU A 40 -15.28 7.67 0.06
N PHE A 41 -14.97 7.01 -1.06
CA PHE A 41 -14.95 5.55 -1.14
C PHE A 41 -13.94 4.94 -0.15
N VAL A 42 -12.70 5.42 -0.16
CA VAL A 42 -11.62 4.92 0.72
C VAL A 42 -11.98 5.13 2.20
N VAL A 43 -12.53 6.28 2.55
CA VAL A 43 -12.97 6.59 3.91
C VAL A 43 -14.14 5.68 4.30
N GLY A 44 -15.16 5.56 3.45
CA GLY A 44 -16.32 4.70 3.69
C GLY A 44 -15.92 3.25 3.94
N LEU A 45 -14.99 2.73 3.13
CA LEU A 45 -14.52 1.35 3.24
C LEU A 45 -13.71 1.08 4.53
N THR A 46 -13.04 2.09 5.11
CA THR A 46 -12.14 1.91 6.25
C THR A 46 -12.67 2.46 7.57
N ASP A 47 -13.74 3.25 7.56
CA ASP A 47 -14.26 3.97 8.73
C ASP A 47 -14.68 3.03 9.86
N PHE A 48 -15.21 1.84 9.56
CA PHE A 48 -15.65 0.88 10.57
C PHE A 48 -14.53 0.48 11.54
N ALA A 49 -13.28 0.41 11.05
CA ALA A 49 -12.12 0.03 11.85
C ALA A 49 -11.27 1.24 12.27
N VAL A 50 -11.05 2.20 11.37
CA VAL A 50 -10.15 3.33 11.64
C VAL A 50 -10.77 4.32 12.64
N LYS A 51 -12.11 4.56 12.61
CA LYS A 51 -12.76 5.45 13.58
C LYS A 51 -12.60 5.00 15.03
N PRO A 52 -12.90 3.72 15.40
CA PRO A 52 -12.66 3.28 16.77
C PRO A 52 -11.18 3.27 17.13
N LEU A 53 -10.30 2.91 16.18
CA LEU A 53 -8.86 2.87 16.42
C LEU A 53 -8.28 4.27 16.70
N ARG A 54 -8.80 5.32 16.07
CA ARG A 54 -8.42 6.71 16.34
C ARG A 54 -8.72 7.19 17.76
N ARG A 55 -9.63 6.52 18.49
CA ARG A 55 -9.89 6.83 19.91
C ARG A 55 -8.74 6.38 20.81
N VAL A 56 -8.05 5.31 20.39
CA VAL A 56 -6.92 4.72 21.12
C VAL A 56 -5.58 5.25 20.62
N ILE A 57 -5.47 5.40 19.29
CA ILE A 57 -4.26 5.88 18.61
C ILE A 57 -4.57 7.23 17.96
N PRO A 58 -4.38 8.34 18.69
CA PRO A 58 -4.63 9.66 18.13
C PRO A 58 -3.65 9.97 17.00
N GLY A 59 -4.11 10.75 16.02
CA GLY A 59 -3.24 11.25 14.95
C GLY A 59 -2.08 12.09 15.49
N LEU A 60 -0.87 11.85 15.00
CA LEU A 60 0.32 12.57 15.41
C LEU A 60 0.76 13.53 14.29
N ARG A 61 0.81 14.83 14.57
CA ARG A 61 1.29 15.86 13.60
C ARG A 61 0.63 15.81 12.22
N GLY A 62 -0.64 15.43 12.16
CA GLY A 62 -1.38 15.31 10.90
C GLY A 62 -1.25 13.93 10.21
N LEU A 63 -0.54 12.98 10.82
CA LEU A 63 -0.45 11.59 10.34
C LEU A 63 -1.62 10.76 10.87
N ASP A 64 -2.27 9.99 10.01
CA ASP A 64 -3.30 9.03 10.39
C ASP A 64 -2.69 7.69 10.81
N LEU A 65 -2.07 7.67 11.99
CA LEU A 65 -1.44 6.45 12.51
C LEU A 65 -2.44 5.30 12.68
N ALA A 66 -3.70 5.61 12.94
CA ALA A 66 -4.74 4.57 13.06
C ALA A 66 -4.94 3.79 11.76
N SER A 67 -4.94 4.47 10.59
CA SER A 67 -5.01 3.79 9.30
C SER A 67 -3.78 2.93 9.02
N LEU A 68 -2.58 3.42 9.39
CA LEU A 68 -1.33 2.68 9.21
C LEU A 68 -1.27 1.43 10.09
N VAL A 69 -1.63 1.56 11.37
CA VAL A 69 -1.66 0.44 12.32
C VAL A 69 -2.73 -0.58 11.94
N PHE A 70 -3.89 -0.12 11.45
CA PHE A 70 -4.93 -1.01 10.93
C PHE A 70 -4.43 -1.83 9.74
N ALA A 71 -3.80 -1.19 8.74
CA ALA A 71 -3.25 -1.89 7.59
C ALA A 71 -2.16 -2.89 7.99
N TRP A 72 -1.24 -2.49 8.87
CA TRP A 72 -0.19 -3.35 9.39
C TRP A 72 -0.72 -4.55 10.19
N GLY A 73 -1.70 -4.31 11.06
CA GLY A 73 -2.36 -5.37 11.84
C GLY A 73 -3.07 -6.38 10.95
N LEU A 74 -3.78 -5.93 9.89
CA LEU A 74 -4.41 -6.80 8.90
C LEU A 74 -3.39 -7.66 8.14
N GLU A 75 -2.29 -7.07 7.69
CA GLU A 75 -1.22 -7.81 7.02
C GLU A 75 -0.57 -8.83 7.93
N SER A 76 -0.26 -8.46 9.17
CA SER A 76 0.31 -9.38 10.15
C SER A 76 -0.64 -10.55 10.44
N LEU A 77 -1.94 -10.26 10.59
CA LEU A 77 -2.95 -11.29 10.78
C LEU A 77 -3.07 -12.21 9.54
N LEU A 78 -3.06 -11.63 8.35
CA LEU A 78 -3.11 -12.40 7.10
C LEU A 78 -1.91 -13.33 6.98
N VAL A 79 -0.69 -12.85 7.25
CA VAL A 79 0.53 -13.67 7.25
C VAL A 79 0.39 -14.84 8.21
N LEU A 80 -0.09 -14.60 9.44
CA LEU A 80 -0.31 -15.64 10.44
C LEU A 80 -1.28 -16.71 9.94
N VAL A 81 -2.41 -16.29 9.35
CA VAL A 81 -3.44 -17.20 8.82
C VAL A 81 -2.88 -17.99 7.63
N LEU A 82 -2.18 -17.35 6.71
CA LEU A 82 -1.62 -18.02 5.54
C LEU A 82 -0.55 -19.06 5.92
N LEU A 83 0.33 -18.75 6.87
CA LEU A 83 1.30 -19.71 7.41
C LEU A 83 0.60 -20.93 8.02
N SER A 84 -0.47 -20.69 8.81
CA SER A 84 -1.26 -21.78 9.39
C SER A 84 -1.91 -22.67 8.32
N LEU A 85 -2.47 -22.07 7.27
CA LEU A 85 -3.09 -22.80 6.15
C LEU A 85 -2.07 -23.58 5.29
N GLN A 86 -0.82 -23.13 5.27
CA GLN A 86 0.29 -23.81 4.58
C GLN A 86 0.88 -24.96 5.40
N GLY A 87 0.37 -25.19 6.63
CA GLY A 87 0.80 -26.29 7.48
C GLY A 87 2.00 -25.97 8.38
N TYR A 88 2.42 -24.70 8.46
CA TYR A 88 3.42 -24.31 9.44
C TYR A 88 2.86 -24.45 10.86
N PRO A 89 3.64 -25.02 11.80
CA PRO A 89 3.19 -25.27 13.17
C PRO A 89 3.16 -23.99 14.01
N VAL A 90 2.40 -22.97 13.56
CA VAL A 90 2.34 -21.63 14.16
C VAL A 90 2.01 -21.67 15.64
N TRP A 91 1.11 -22.60 16.05
CA TRP A 91 0.63 -22.72 17.43
C TRP A 91 1.64 -23.44 18.37
N THR A 92 2.54 -24.26 17.81
CA THR A 92 3.56 -25.00 18.54
C THR A 92 4.94 -24.38 18.46
N ALA A 93 5.15 -23.44 17.53
CA ALA A 93 6.42 -22.73 17.34
C ALA A 93 6.78 -21.78 18.51
N GLY A 94 5.84 -21.57 19.45
CA GLY A 94 6.07 -20.70 20.61
C GLY A 94 6.09 -19.21 20.28
N PRO A 95 6.52 -18.35 21.23
CA PRO A 95 6.44 -16.89 21.09
C PRO A 95 7.37 -16.32 20.00
N HIS A 96 8.31 -17.11 19.46
CA HIS A 96 9.28 -16.64 18.45
C HIS A 96 8.65 -16.30 17.11
N ILE A 97 7.48 -16.87 16.79
CA ILE A 97 6.82 -16.62 15.50
C ILE A 97 6.19 -15.23 15.41
N LEU A 98 5.75 -14.65 16.53
CA LEU A 98 5.08 -13.34 16.54
C LEU A 98 5.97 -12.21 16.00
N PRO A 99 7.24 -12.04 16.42
CA PRO A 99 8.10 -11.02 15.85
C PRO A 99 8.30 -11.18 14.35
N ILE A 100 8.37 -12.43 13.85
CA ILE A 100 8.56 -12.72 12.42
C ILE A 100 7.31 -12.33 11.64
N VAL A 101 6.13 -12.70 12.13
CA VAL A 101 4.84 -12.33 11.52
C VAL A 101 4.65 -10.81 11.48
N ILE A 102 4.99 -10.12 12.56
CA ILE A 102 4.92 -8.66 12.66
C ILE A 102 5.89 -8.01 11.66
N LEU A 103 7.09 -8.56 11.52
CA LEU A 103 8.09 -8.10 10.55
C LEU A 103 7.64 -8.35 9.10
N LEU A 104 7.12 -9.54 8.80
CA LEU A 104 6.58 -9.86 7.46
C LEU A 104 5.38 -8.96 7.13
N GLY A 105 4.49 -8.73 8.08
CA GLY A 105 3.39 -7.78 7.92
C GLY A 105 3.87 -6.36 7.60
N PHE A 106 4.96 -5.92 8.23
CA PHE A 106 5.56 -4.61 7.94
C PHE A 106 6.21 -4.58 6.55
N ILE A 107 6.92 -5.64 6.15
CA ILE A 107 7.51 -5.76 4.80
C ILE A 107 6.41 -5.72 3.73
N ASN A 108 5.31 -6.45 3.93
CA ASN A 108 4.15 -6.42 3.05
C ASN A 108 3.53 -5.01 2.98
N LEU A 109 3.43 -4.31 4.09
CA LEU A 109 2.93 -2.94 4.12
C LEU A 109 3.77 -2.00 3.24
N LEU A 110 5.10 -2.11 3.28
CA LEU A 110 6.00 -1.37 2.39
C LEU A 110 5.77 -1.75 0.92
N LYS A 111 5.62 -3.04 0.63
CA LYS A 111 5.33 -3.58 -0.70
C LYS A 111 4.03 -3.00 -1.27
N TYR A 112 2.93 -3.03 -0.49
CA TYR A 112 1.65 -2.46 -0.89
C TYR A 112 1.68 -0.93 -1.03
N SER A 113 2.51 -0.24 -0.25
CA SER A 113 2.72 1.21 -0.42
C SER A 113 3.32 1.54 -1.79
N ILE A 114 4.26 0.72 -2.27
CA ILE A 114 4.85 0.87 -3.61
C ILE A 114 3.84 0.48 -4.70
N TYR A 115 3.07 -0.60 -4.52
CA TYR A 115 2.01 -0.95 -5.47
C TYR A 115 0.95 0.14 -5.60
N LEU A 116 0.58 0.78 -4.48
CA LEU A 116 -0.34 1.92 -4.50
C LEU A 116 0.24 3.10 -5.29
N LEU A 117 1.53 3.40 -5.12
CA LEU A 117 2.21 4.44 -5.90
C LEU A 117 2.23 4.09 -7.40
N ILE A 118 2.57 2.85 -7.75
CA ILE A 118 2.55 2.37 -9.14
C ILE A 118 1.15 2.52 -9.74
N ALA A 119 0.11 2.09 -9.02
CA ALA A 119 -1.27 2.21 -9.46
C ALA A 119 -1.69 3.68 -9.65
N ALA A 120 -1.31 4.56 -8.71
CA ALA A 120 -1.61 5.99 -8.79
C ALA A 120 -0.94 6.64 -10.02
N VAL A 121 0.33 6.33 -10.28
CA VAL A 121 1.08 6.83 -11.46
C VAL A 121 0.46 6.30 -12.75
N PHE A 122 0.10 5.03 -12.79
CA PHE A 122 -0.53 4.41 -13.96
C PHE A 122 -1.89 5.05 -14.28
N VAL A 123 -2.76 5.19 -13.28
CA VAL A 123 -4.07 5.84 -13.44
C VAL A 123 -3.90 7.30 -13.84
N GLN A 124 -2.94 8.02 -13.25
CA GLN A 124 -2.62 9.40 -13.62
C GLN A 124 -2.18 9.52 -15.08
N ALA A 125 -1.33 8.61 -15.57
CA ALA A 125 -0.90 8.59 -16.95
C ALA A 125 -2.09 8.39 -17.91
N ILE A 126 -3.00 7.46 -17.61
CA ILE A 126 -4.23 7.26 -18.39
C ILE A 126 -5.13 8.50 -18.36
N LEU A 127 -5.40 9.06 -17.18
CA LEU A 127 -6.26 10.23 -17.04
C LEU A 127 -5.69 11.45 -17.74
N SER A 128 -4.37 11.60 -17.84
CA SER A 128 -3.75 12.69 -18.56
C SER A 128 -4.08 12.70 -20.06
N TRP A 129 -4.42 11.54 -20.63
CA TRP A 129 -4.81 11.39 -22.02
C TRP A 129 -6.33 11.47 -22.22
N VAL A 130 -7.12 10.91 -21.29
CA VAL A 130 -8.57 10.76 -21.45
C VAL A 130 -9.33 11.95 -20.86
N THR A 131 -8.99 12.37 -19.64
CA THR A 131 -9.70 13.44 -18.90
C THR A 131 -8.73 14.24 -18.01
N PRO A 132 -7.94 15.16 -18.58
CA PRO A 132 -6.88 15.89 -17.85
C PRO A 132 -7.40 16.71 -16.66
N TYR A 133 -8.67 17.14 -16.70
CA TYR A 133 -9.29 18.01 -15.68
C TYR A 133 -10.24 17.26 -14.74
N SER A 134 -10.04 15.97 -14.53
CA SER A 134 -10.83 15.19 -13.57
C SER A 134 -10.54 15.61 -12.12
N PRO A 135 -11.56 15.65 -11.23
CA PRO A 135 -11.35 15.85 -9.80
C PRO A 135 -10.37 14.85 -9.17
N ILE A 136 -10.27 13.65 -9.75
CA ILE A 136 -9.34 12.60 -9.32
C ILE A 136 -7.89 12.96 -9.69
N SER A 137 -7.67 13.70 -10.78
CA SER A 137 -6.33 14.10 -11.21
C SER A 137 -5.59 14.90 -10.13
N SER A 138 -6.27 15.82 -9.44
CA SER A 138 -5.66 16.60 -8.34
C SER A 138 -5.26 15.76 -7.15
N VAL A 139 -6.02 14.68 -6.88
CA VAL A 139 -5.69 13.71 -5.82
C VAL A 139 -4.46 12.90 -6.20
N LEU A 140 -4.43 12.38 -7.42
CA LEU A 140 -3.28 11.63 -7.94
C LEU A 140 -2.03 12.50 -8.02
N ASP A 141 -2.15 13.77 -8.43
CA ASP A 141 -1.06 14.73 -8.42
C ASP A 141 -0.49 14.97 -7.02
N SER A 142 -1.33 14.95 -6.00
CA SER A 142 -0.88 15.08 -4.62
C SER A 142 -0.11 13.84 -4.14
N LEU A 143 -0.56 12.64 -4.53
CA LEU A 143 0.08 11.36 -4.18
C LEU A 143 1.39 11.13 -4.93
N THR A 144 1.42 11.40 -6.24
CA THR A 144 2.55 11.10 -7.11
C THR A 144 3.54 12.24 -7.23
N GLY A 145 3.09 13.49 -7.01
CA GLY A 145 3.86 14.71 -7.18
C GLY A 145 5.22 14.72 -6.48
N PRO A 146 5.35 14.31 -5.21
CA PRO A 146 6.63 14.26 -4.52
C PRO A 146 7.68 13.40 -5.24
N PHE A 147 7.26 12.36 -5.94
CA PHE A 147 8.12 11.43 -6.67
C PHE A 147 8.30 11.85 -8.13
N MET A 148 7.25 12.35 -8.78
CA MET A 148 7.28 12.74 -10.19
C MET A 148 8.02 14.06 -10.45
N ARG A 149 7.87 15.05 -9.54
CA ARG A 149 8.50 16.38 -9.73
C ARG A 149 10.02 16.33 -9.86
N PRO A 150 10.79 15.59 -9.02
CA PRO A 150 12.22 15.49 -9.21
C PRO A 150 12.60 14.79 -10.52
N LEU A 151 11.86 13.74 -10.93
CA LEU A 151 12.10 13.03 -12.17
C LEU A 151 11.86 13.91 -13.39
N ARG A 152 10.79 14.71 -13.42
CA ARG A 152 10.51 15.67 -14.49
C ARG A 152 11.57 16.76 -14.63
N LYS A 153 12.32 17.06 -13.57
CA LYS A 153 13.43 18.01 -13.64
C LYS A 153 14.69 17.40 -14.21
N LEU A 154 14.88 16.09 -14.07
CA LEU A 154 16.06 15.37 -14.52
C LEU A 154 15.92 14.82 -15.94
N LEU A 155 14.68 14.50 -16.34
CA LEU A 155 14.39 13.86 -17.62
C LEU A 155 13.87 14.88 -18.63
N PRO A 156 14.49 14.97 -19.82
CA PRO A 156 13.92 15.76 -20.89
C PRO A 156 12.64 15.10 -21.43
N THR A 157 11.67 15.92 -21.81
CA THR A 157 10.50 15.43 -22.54
C THR A 157 10.92 15.02 -23.96
N VAL A 158 10.55 13.81 -24.40
CA VAL A 158 10.78 13.36 -25.77
C VAL A 158 9.54 13.70 -26.59
N GLY A 159 9.61 14.81 -27.33
CA GLY A 159 8.47 15.34 -28.06
C GLY A 159 7.38 15.84 -27.11
N ARG A 160 6.19 15.18 -27.14
CA ARG A 160 5.05 15.51 -26.27
C ARG A 160 4.85 14.47 -25.15
N VAL A 161 5.73 13.49 -25.01
CA VAL A 161 5.58 12.39 -24.07
C VAL A 161 6.45 12.62 -22.83
N ASP A 162 5.84 12.58 -21.65
CA ASP A 162 6.55 12.60 -20.37
C ASP A 162 6.98 11.16 -20.03
N LEU A 163 8.29 10.91 -20.00
CA LEU A 163 8.87 9.60 -19.67
C LEU A 163 9.01 9.38 -18.16
N SER A 164 8.75 10.40 -17.33
CA SER A 164 8.90 10.28 -15.87
C SER A 164 8.07 9.18 -15.24
N PRO A 165 6.80 8.91 -15.66
CA PRO A 165 6.02 7.78 -15.14
C PRO A 165 6.71 6.44 -15.40
N LEU A 166 7.29 6.24 -16.57
CA LEU A 166 7.98 5.00 -16.94
C LEU A 166 9.23 4.78 -16.08
N VAL A 167 10.04 5.84 -15.90
CA VAL A 167 11.24 5.76 -15.05
C VAL A 167 10.87 5.52 -13.59
N LEU A 168 9.83 6.17 -13.08
CA LEU A 168 9.33 5.92 -11.71
C LEU A 168 8.86 4.48 -11.56
N PHE A 169 8.15 3.94 -12.54
CA PHE A 169 7.74 2.53 -12.56
C PHE A 169 8.93 1.59 -12.46
N VAL A 170 9.99 1.81 -13.25
CA VAL A 170 11.22 0.99 -13.22
C VAL A 170 11.90 1.09 -11.85
N ILE A 171 12.01 2.29 -11.28
CA ILE A 171 12.57 2.49 -9.94
C ILE A 171 11.75 1.70 -8.89
N CYS A 172 10.42 1.79 -8.92
CA CYS A 172 9.56 1.04 -8.03
C CYS A 172 9.76 -0.48 -8.17
N GLN A 173 9.89 -1.00 -9.40
CA GLN A 173 10.15 -2.42 -9.64
C GLN A 173 11.51 -2.86 -9.09
N ILE A 174 12.56 -2.03 -9.25
CA ILE A 174 13.88 -2.30 -8.68
C ILE A 174 13.79 -2.36 -7.14
N ILE A 175 13.05 -1.43 -6.50
CA ILE A 175 12.88 -1.42 -5.05
C ILE A 175 12.10 -2.65 -4.59
N LEU A 176 11.07 -3.07 -5.30
CA LEU A 176 10.31 -4.28 -4.98
C LEU A 176 11.17 -5.55 -5.11
N MET A 177 11.98 -5.63 -6.16
CA MET A 177 12.77 -6.82 -6.46
C MET A 177 14.01 -6.96 -5.56
N LEU A 178 14.78 -5.88 -5.36
CA LEU A 178 16.05 -5.95 -4.65
C LEU A 178 15.87 -5.78 -3.14
N PRO A 179 15.63 -4.59 -2.55
CA PRO A 179 15.60 -4.46 -1.11
C PRO A 179 14.41 -5.17 -0.45
N ILE A 180 13.19 -5.01 -1.01
CA ILE A 180 12.00 -5.61 -0.39
C ILE A 180 12.00 -7.13 -0.57
N GLY A 181 12.32 -7.64 -1.77
CA GLY A 181 12.41 -9.06 -2.02
C GLY A 181 13.49 -9.74 -1.17
N TRP A 182 14.62 -9.06 -0.95
CA TRP A 182 15.68 -9.56 -0.07
C TRP A 182 15.23 -9.61 1.40
N LEU A 183 14.58 -8.55 1.91
CA LEU A 183 14.04 -8.51 3.26
C LEU A 183 12.98 -9.61 3.49
N GLU A 184 12.07 -9.79 2.53
CA GLU A 184 11.05 -10.85 2.57
C GLU A 184 11.69 -12.24 2.61
N ALA A 185 12.67 -12.49 1.74
CA ALA A 185 13.40 -13.76 1.71
C ALA A 185 14.19 -14.04 3.01
N MET A 186 14.77 -13.01 3.63
CA MET A 186 15.44 -13.15 4.93
C MET A 186 14.45 -13.45 6.05
N ALA A 187 13.32 -12.74 6.09
CA ALA A 187 12.31 -12.95 7.13
C ALA A 187 11.66 -14.34 7.02
N LEU A 188 11.43 -14.85 5.81
CA LEU A 188 10.90 -16.19 5.57
C LEU A 188 11.86 -17.32 5.98
N LYS A 189 13.17 -17.07 5.98
CA LYS A 189 14.16 -18.06 6.48
C LYS A 189 14.16 -18.19 8.01
N MET A 190 13.51 -17.26 8.71
CA MET A 190 13.41 -17.28 10.18
C MET A 190 12.15 -18.05 10.65
N VAL A 191 11.20 -18.38 9.73
CA VAL A 191 10.02 -19.20 9.99
C VAL A 191 10.37 -20.67 9.88
#